data_2448be00e2076ba14c316db10fba1b79
#
_entry.id   2448be00e2076ba14c316db10fba1b79
#
_cell.length_a   1.000
_cell.length_b   1.000
_cell.length_c   1.000
_cell.angle_alpha   90.00
_cell.angle_beta   90.00
_cell.angle_gamma   90.00
#
_symmetry.space_group_name_H-M   'P 1'
#
loop_
_entity.id
_entity.type
_entity.pdbx_description
1 polymer ?
#
loop_
_entity_poly.entity_id
_entity_poly.type
_entity_poly.pdbx_seq_one_letter_code
_entity_poly.pdbx_strand_id
1 'polypeptide(L)'
;MVRTTDLVNEARRIANLGIGVDQDGAYGTQCVDLPNYLSSYFFGKTLWGNAIDLLNSAAALGYKVEYNVVGDLNSRPKAGAVFVMDTTYTAGHSYGHTGLVIEDSDGYSMKTIEQNVDGNWDSLYVGGPARYVSRDFEGIVGWFYYPVDDTPASTPVTTDVQSLDRPRVFTVKVPNLNVRSAPSLDAEVVASYDENEEFNYTEYCYANGYEWISYVSHSGERRYVASMELASGTDYGTWRYL
;
A
#
# COMPACT_ATOMS: atom_id res chain seq x y z
N MET A 1 -7.96 7.13 10.60
CA MET A 1 -8.67 6.91 9.32
C MET A 1 -7.82 5.99 8.49
N VAL A 2 -8.42 5.02 7.81
CA VAL A 2 -7.69 4.04 6.98
C VAL A 2 -7.39 4.66 5.62
N ARG A 3 -6.18 4.48 5.11
CA ARG A 3 -5.71 4.97 3.80
C ARG A 3 -5.51 3.81 2.83
N THR A 4 -5.47 4.09 1.56
CA THR A 4 -5.07 3.10 0.52
C THR A 4 -3.71 2.47 0.82
N THR A 5 -2.75 3.28 1.30
CA THR A 5 -1.41 2.79 1.67
C THR A 5 -1.44 1.75 2.79
N ASP A 6 -2.36 1.85 3.75
CA ASP A 6 -2.49 0.88 4.84
C ASP A 6 -2.90 -0.49 4.29
N LEU A 7 -3.86 -0.52 3.36
CA LEU A 7 -4.32 -1.75 2.68
C LEU A 7 -3.20 -2.40 1.88
N VAL A 8 -2.52 -1.58 1.05
CA VAL A 8 -1.44 -2.05 0.18
C VAL A 8 -0.26 -2.57 1.01
N ASN A 9 0.13 -1.87 2.07
CA ASN A 9 1.22 -2.28 2.95
C ASN A 9 0.90 -3.57 3.69
N GLU A 10 -0.34 -3.73 4.17
CA GLU A 10 -0.74 -4.99 4.83
C GLU A 10 -0.72 -6.17 3.86
N ALA A 11 -1.24 -6.01 2.65
CA ALA A 11 -1.16 -7.04 1.62
C ALA A 11 0.30 -7.38 1.24
N ARG A 12 1.16 -6.37 1.10
CA ARG A 12 2.60 -6.55 0.87
C ARG A 12 3.27 -7.28 2.02
N ARG A 13 2.92 -6.97 3.27
CA ARG A 13 3.44 -7.67 4.45
C ARG A 13 3.13 -9.16 4.39
N ILE A 14 1.89 -9.51 4.08
CA ILE A 14 1.44 -10.90 3.95
C ILE A 14 2.21 -11.61 2.84
N ALA A 15 2.30 -11.00 1.65
CA ALA A 15 3.02 -11.57 0.51
C ALA A 15 4.53 -11.73 0.77
N ASN A 16 5.17 -10.75 1.40
CA ASN A 16 6.61 -10.79 1.73
C ASN A 16 6.95 -11.85 2.78
N LEU A 17 6.01 -12.19 3.66
CA LEU A 17 6.17 -13.31 4.59
C LEU A 17 5.96 -14.68 3.93
N GLY A 18 5.53 -14.72 2.66
CA GLY A 18 5.23 -15.95 1.95
C GLY A 18 4.06 -16.76 2.56
N ILE A 19 3.15 -16.07 3.25
CA ILE A 19 1.96 -16.66 3.89
C ILE A 19 0.70 -16.25 3.13
N GLY A 20 -0.41 -16.93 3.43
CA GLY A 20 -1.75 -16.53 3.03
C GLY A 20 -2.62 -16.26 4.24
N VAL A 21 -3.79 -15.73 4.00
CA VAL A 21 -4.85 -15.54 4.98
C VAL A 21 -5.94 -16.56 4.66
N ASP A 22 -6.43 -17.23 5.67
CA ASP A 22 -7.65 -18.05 5.67
C ASP A 22 -8.63 -17.32 6.58
N GLN A 23 -9.47 -16.44 6.00
CA GLN A 23 -10.29 -15.51 6.78
C GLN A 23 -11.51 -16.17 7.39
N ASP A 24 -12.06 -17.17 6.76
CA ASP A 24 -13.29 -17.85 7.21
C ASP A 24 -13.04 -19.25 7.81
N GLY A 25 -11.81 -19.75 7.74
CA GLY A 25 -11.42 -21.07 8.20
C GLY A 25 -11.92 -22.21 7.30
N ALA A 26 -12.30 -21.89 6.06
CA ALA A 26 -12.87 -22.85 5.12
C ALA A 26 -12.06 -22.90 3.81
N TYR A 27 -11.72 -24.09 3.40
CA TYR A 27 -11.01 -24.37 2.13
C TYR A 27 -9.58 -23.79 2.03
N GLY A 28 -8.96 -23.44 3.17
CA GLY A 28 -7.61 -22.87 3.22
C GLY A 28 -7.55 -21.44 2.62
N THR A 29 -6.38 -21.03 2.16
CA THR A 29 -6.12 -19.65 1.72
C THR A 29 -6.64 -19.38 0.30
N GLN A 30 -7.92 -19.08 0.16
CA GLN A 30 -8.58 -18.82 -1.12
C GLN A 30 -8.36 -17.36 -1.60
N CYS A 31 -8.65 -17.10 -2.88
CA CYS A 31 -8.47 -15.76 -3.46
C CYS A 31 -9.34 -14.69 -2.79
N VAL A 32 -10.52 -15.06 -2.29
CA VAL A 32 -11.48 -14.15 -1.62
C VAL A 32 -11.07 -13.80 -0.19
N ASP A 33 -10.18 -14.59 0.43
CA ASP A 33 -9.82 -14.40 1.83
C ASP A 33 -9.02 -13.12 2.06
N LEU A 34 -8.08 -12.80 1.20
CA LEU A 34 -7.30 -11.57 1.33
C LEU A 34 -8.18 -10.31 1.26
N PRO A 35 -9.06 -10.13 0.25
CA PRO A 35 -10.02 -9.02 0.26
C PRO A 35 -10.96 -9.03 1.46
N ASN A 36 -11.44 -10.18 1.88
CA ASN A 36 -12.34 -10.28 3.03
C ASN A 36 -11.62 -9.95 4.34
N TYR A 37 -10.39 -10.40 4.51
CA TYR A 37 -9.51 -10.03 5.62
C TYR A 37 -9.33 -8.50 5.69
N LEU A 38 -8.95 -7.85 4.59
CA LEU A 38 -8.76 -6.41 4.57
C LEU A 38 -10.06 -5.65 4.91
N SER A 39 -11.20 -6.12 4.38
CA SER A 39 -12.52 -5.56 4.71
C SER A 39 -12.86 -5.70 6.20
N SER A 40 -12.64 -6.89 6.75
CA SER A 40 -12.92 -7.20 8.15
C SER A 40 -11.97 -6.47 9.10
N TYR A 41 -10.68 -6.53 8.82
CA TYR A 41 -9.62 -5.99 9.68
C TYR A 41 -9.67 -4.45 9.77
N PHE A 42 -9.81 -3.77 8.64
CA PHE A 42 -9.79 -2.31 8.60
C PHE A 42 -11.15 -1.64 8.78
N PHE A 43 -12.24 -2.31 8.39
CA PHE A 43 -13.57 -1.68 8.32
C PHE A 43 -14.64 -2.42 9.14
N GLY A 44 -14.31 -3.59 9.72
CA GLY A 44 -15.27 -4.38 10.49
C GLY A 44 -16.43 -4.93 9.66
N LYS A 45 -16.23 -5.09 8.32
CA LYS A 45 -17.25 -5.55 7.39
C LYS A 45 -16.82 -6.84 6.70
N THR A 46 -17.74 -7.78 6.54
CA THR A 46 -17.50 -9.08 5.91
C THR A 46 -18.07 -9.10 4.50
N LEU A 47 -17.22 -9.41 3.52
CA LEU A 47 -17.64 -9.72 2.16
C LEU A 47 -18.19 -11.15 2.11
N TRP A 48 -19.07 -11.44 1.17
CA TRP A 48 -19.72 -12.74 0.99
C TRP A 48 -19.62 -13.23 -0.45
N GLY A 49 -19.75 -14.54 -0.64
CA GLY A 49 -19.80 -15.21 -1.94
C GLY A 49 -18.43 -15.56 -2.50
N ASN A 50 -18.45 -16.10 -3.72
CA ASN A 50 -17.24 -16.38 -4.47
C ASN A 50 -16.64 -15.08 -5.05
N ALA A 51 -15.47 -15.16 -5.66
CA ALA A 51 -14.82 -13.96 -6.22
C ALA A 51 -15.72 -13.23 -7.23
N ILE A 52 -16.48 -13.94 -8.05
CA ILE A 52 -17.40 -13.34 -9.02
C ILE A 52 -18.55 -12.55 -8.36
N ASP A 53 -18.88 -12.86 -7.11
CA ASP A 53 -19.96 -12.22 -6.36
C ASP A 53 -19.50 -10.92 -5.66
N LEU A 54 -18.19 -10.69 -5.59
CA LEU A 54 -17.63 -9.65 -4.73
C LEU A 54 -18.04 -8.22 -5.13
N LEU A 55 -18.32 -7.94 -6.42
CA LEU A 55 -18.84 -6.61 -6.80
C LEU A 55 -20.22 -6.35 -6.16
N ASN A 56 -21.09 -7.37 -6.17
CA ASN A 56 -22.41 -7.28 -5.54
C ASN A 56 -22.29 -7.19 -4.01
N SER A 57 -21.40 -8.01 -3.44
CA SER A 57 -21.13 -8.01 -2.00
C SER A 57 -20.61 -6.64 -1.52
N ALA A 58 -19.64 -6.08 -2.24
CA ALA A 58 -19.06 -4.77 -1.96
C ALA A 58 -20.12 -3.65 -2.10
N ALA A 59 -20.93 -3.68 -3.15
CA ALA A 59 -22.04 -2.73 -3.33
C ALA A 59 -23.04 -2.78 -2.18
N ALA A 60 -23.39 -3.98 -1.70
CA ALA A 60 -24.29 -4.15 -0.56
C ALA A 60 -23.70 -3.59 0.75
N LEU A 61 -22.39 -3.54 0.89
CA LEU A 61 -21.68 -2.91 2.01
C LEU A 61 -21.49 -1.39 1.84
N GLY A 62 -21.93 -0.83 0.70
CA GLY A 62 -21.78 0.59 0.39
C GLY A 62 -20.37 0.95 -0.13
N TYR A 63 -19.60 -0.01 -0.59
CA TYR A 63 -18.31 0.24 -1.22
C TYR A 63 -18.50 0.77 -2.64
N LYS A 64 -17.56 1.57 -3.12
CA LYS A 64 -17.59 2.08 -4.50
C LYS A 64 -17.26 0.95 -5.47
N VAL A 65 -18.13 0.68 -6.43
CA VAL A 65 -17.94 -0.33 -7.48
C VAL A 65 -17.81 0.36 -8.83
N GLU A 66 -16.88 -0.12 -9.64
CA GLU A 66 -16.68 0.29 -11.02
C GLU A 66 -16.61 -0.96 -11.93
N TYR A 67 -17.22 -0.89 -13.10
CA TYR A 67 -17.19 -1.96 -14.06
C TYR A 67 -16.15 -1.68 -15.14
N ASN A 68 -15.47 -2.74 -15.57
CA ASN A 68 -14.51 -2.65 -16.65
C ASN A 68 -15.21 -2.34 -17.99
N VAL A 69 -14.70 -1.35 -18.71
CA VAL A 69 -15.14 -1.04 -20.08
C VAL A 69 -14.07 -1.55 -21.04
N VAL A 70 -14.34 -2.70 -21.64
CA VAL A 70 -13.37 -3.37 -22.52
C VAL A 70 -12.97 -2.45 -23.69
N GLY A 71 -11.65 -2.27 -23.85
CA GLY A 71 -11.07 -1.43 -24.89
C GLY A 71 -10.93 0.05 -24.52
N ASP A 72 -11.42 0.49 -23.36
CA ASP A 72 -11.19 1.83 -22.85
C ASP A 72 -10.02 1.86 -21.86
N LEU A 73 -8.89 2.43 -22.27
CA LEU A 73 -7.70 2.55 -21.42
C LEU A 73 -7.90 3.49 -20.20
N ASN A 74 -8.98 4.26 -20.17
CA ASN A 74 -9.34 5.07 -18.99
C ASN A 74 -10.16 4.26 -17.97
N SER A 75 -10.74 3.13 -18.38
CA SER A 75 -11.36 2.15 -17.48
C SER A 75 -10.26 1.33 -16.81
N ARG A 76 -9.66 1.89 -15.75
CA ARG A 76 -8.50 1.29 -15.09
C ARG A 76 -8.54 1.49 -13.58
N PRO A 77 -8.22 0.45 -12.80
CA PRO A 77 -8.19 0.54 -11.36
C PRO A 77 -6.97 1.31 -10.88
N LYS A 78 -7.13 1.94 -9.72
CA LYS A 78 -6.04 2.53 -8.95
C LYS A 78 -5.59 1.59 -7.85
N ALA A 79 -4.45 1.90 -7.23
CA ALA A 79 -4.01 1.23 -6.02
C ALA A 79 -5.13 1.17 -4.97
N GLY A 80 -5.24 0.07 -4.25
CA GLY A 80 -6.30 -0.19 -3.29
C GLY A 80 -7.60 -0.75 -3.86
N ALA A 81 -7.73 -0.83 -5.20
CA ALA A 81 -8.84 -1.52 -5.85
C ALA A 81 -8.75 -3.04 -5.63
N VAL A 82 -9.88 -3.70 -5.43
CA VAL A 82 -10.00 -5.15 -5.49
C VAL A 82 -10.66 -5.51 -6.81
N PHE A 83 -9.92 -6.14 -7.71
CA PHE A 83 -10.46 -6.56 -8.99
C PHE A 83 -11.30 -7.83 -8.87
N VAL A 84 -12.24 -8.01 -9.79
CA VAL A 84 -13.05 -9.22 -9.95
C VAL A 84 -12.91 -9.71 -11.38
N MET A 85 -12.56 -10.97 -11.53
CA MET A 85 -12.34 -11.64 -12.82
C MET A 85 -13.31 -12.80 -12.99
N ASP A 86 -13.93 -12.90 -14.16
CA ASP A 86 -14.65 -14.08 -14.59
C ASP A 86 -13.65 -15.14 -15.12
N THR A 87 -13.68 -16.31 -14.53
CA THR A 87 -12.78 -17.42 -14.84
C THR A 87 -13.44 -18.51 -15.70
N THR A 88 -14.66 -18.30 -16.15
CA THR A 88 -15.42 -19.31 -16.93
C THR A 88 -14.65 -19.81 -18.14
N TYR A 89 -13.98 -18.91 -18.87
CA TYR A 89 -13.25 -19.24 -20.09
C TYR A 89 -11.75 -19.51 -19.86
N THR A 90 -11.17 -19.00 -18.78
CA THR A 90 -9.74 -19.12 -18.52
C THR A 90 -9.39 -20.29 -17.60
N ALA A 91 -10.28 -20.65 -16.69
CA ALA A 91 -10.07 -21.69 -15.70
C ALA A 91 -11.12 -22.81 -15.71
N GLY A 92 -12.16 -22.67 -16.54
CA GLY A 92 -13.22 -23.69 -16.69
C GLY A 92 -14.17 -23.79 -15.50
N HIS A 93 -14.20 -22.78 -14.63
CA HIS A 93 -15.16 -22.69 -13.51
C HIS A 93 -15.69 -21.25 -13.37
N SER A 94 -16.86 -21.10 -12.75
CA SER A 94 -17.58 -19.83 -12.58
C SER A 94 -17.39 -19.16 -11.22
N TYR A 95 -16.44 -19.61 -10.40
CA TYR A 95 -16.19 -19.01 -9.07
C TYR A 95 -15.54 -17.64 -9.16
N GLY A 96 -14.87 -17.35 -10.29
CA GLY A 96 -14.12 -16.13 -10.49
C GLY A 96 -12.76 -16.14 -9.78
N HIS A 97 -12.05 -15.04 -9.93
CA HIS A 97 -10.79 -14.78 -9.24
C HIS A 97 -10.69 -13.30 -8.83
N THR A 98 -9.85 -13.01 -7.83
CA THR A 98 -9.74 -11.66 -7.27
C THR A 98 -8.38 -11.43 -6.60
N GLY A 99 -8.04 -10.16 -6.39
CA GLY A 99 -6.88 -9.73 -5.65
C GLY A 99 -6.86 -8.23 -5.48
N LEU A 100 -5.86 -7.73 -4.74
CA LEU A 100 -5.67 -6.31 -4.47
C LEU A 100 -4.72 -5.69 -5.50
N VAL A 101 -5.13 -4.62 -6.14
CA VAL A 101 -4.28 -3.78 -7.00
C VAL A 101 -3.39 -2.91 -6.10
N ILE A 102 -2.07 -2.94 -6.31
CA ILE A 102 -1.08 -2.31 -5.43
C ILE A 102 -0.41 -1.06 -6.00
N GLU A 103 -0.66 -0.77 -7.26
CA GLU A 103 -0.20 0.42 -7.97
C GLU A 103 -1.29 0.87 -8.95
N ASP A 104 -1.32 2.16 -9.30
CA ASP A 104 -2.24 2.66 -10.32
C ASP A 104 -1.97 1.94 -11.66
N SER A 105 -3.00 1.38 -12.26
CA SER A 105 -2.89 0.71 -13.56
C SER A 105 -2.63 1.71 -14.68
N ASP A 106 -1.84 1.30 -15.67
CA ASP A 106 -1.61 2.03 -16.92
C ASP A 106 -2.74 1.85 -17.96
N GLY A 107 -3.70 0.96 -17.67
CA GLY A 107 -4.78 0.56 -18.59
C GLY A 107 -4.46 -0.65 -19.46
N TYR A 108 -3.23 -1.15 -19.42
CA TYR A 108 -2.81 -2.39 -20.10
C TYR A 108 -2.56 -3.53 -19.13
N SER A 109 -2.07 -3.20 -17.94
CA SER A 109 -1.77 -4.19 -16.91
C SER A 109 -2.06 -3.67 -15.50
N MET A 110 -2.18 -4.61 -14.57
CA MET A 110 -2.32 -4.36 -13.14
C MET A 110 -1.21 -5.05 -12.39
N LYS A 111 -0.60 -4.36 -11.41
CA LYS A 111 0.25 -4.97 -10.39
C LYS A 111 -0.63 -5.30 -9.21
N THR A 112 -0.64 -6.57 -8.82
CA THR A 112 -1.57 -7.08 -7.80
C THR A 112 -0.87 -7.91 -6.75
N ILE A 113 -1.55 -8.13 -5.64
CA ILE A 113 -1.29 -9.20 -4.68
C ILE A 113 -2.52 -10.10 -4.63
N GLU A 114 -2.30 -11.38 -4.85
CA GLU A 114 -3.34 -12.39 -5.01
C GLU A 114 -3.02 -13.64 -4.22
N GLN A 115 -4.04 -14.38 -3.82
CA GLN A 115 -3.91 -15.71 -3.22
C GLN A 115 -4.42 -16.78 -4.18
N ASN A 116 -3.96 -18.02 -3.98
CA ASN A 116 -4.40 -19.18 -4.75
C ASN A 116 -4.14 -19.06 -6.26
N VAL A 117 -2.92 -18.69 -6.65
CA VAL A 117 -2.52 -18.46 -8.06
C VAL A 117 -1.38 -19.37 -8.54
N ASP A 118 -0.91 -20.30 -7.74
CA ASP A 118 0.33 -21.08 -8.00
C ASP A 118 0.13 -22.32 -8.89
N GLY A 119 -0.82 -22.30 -9.79
CA GLY A 119 -1.28 -23.50 -10.50
C GLY A 119 -2.14 -24.40 -9.61
N ASN A 120 -2.47 -23.97 -8.40
CA ASN A 120 -3.36 -24.61 -7.44
C ASN A 120 -4.61 -23.75 -7.18
N TRP A 121 -4.85 -22.80 -8.05
CA TRP A 121 -5.95 -21.84 -7.98
C TRP A 121 -7.33 -22.45 -8.17
N ASP A 122 -7.39 -23.69 -8.65
CA ASP A 122 -8.58 -24.53 -8.73
C ASP A 122 -8.72 -25.48 -7.53
N SER A 123 -7.78 -25.48 -6.59
CA SER A 123 -7.84 -26.31 -5.40
C SER A 123 -8.75 -25.68 -4.34
N LEU A 124 -9.93 -26.29 -4.15
CA LEU A 124 -10.91 -25.83 -3.18
C LEU A 124 -10.53 -26.10 -1.72
N TYR A 125 -9.45 -26.84 -1.46
CA TYR A 125 -9.19 -27.34 -0.09
C TYR A 125 -7.90 -26.83 0.54
N VAL A 126 -7.00 -26.28 -0.26
CA VAL A 126 -5.65 -25.90 0.19
C VAL A 126 -5.38 -24.41 -0.04
N GLY A 127 -5.82 -23.88 -1.19
CA GLY A 127 -5.48 -22.52 -1.59
C GLY A 127 -3.97 -22.34 -1.83
N GLY A 128 -3.52 -21.11 -1.83
CA GLY A 128 -2.11 -20.75 -2.00
C GLY A 128 -1.77 -19.41 -1.33
N PRO A 129 -0.50 -19.19 -0.96
CA PRO A 129 -0.09 -17.97 -0.26
C PRO A 129 -0.25 -16.73 -1.14
N ALA A 130 -0.24 -15.57 -0.49
CA ALA A 130 -0.28 -14.29 -1.18
C ALA A 130 0.99 -14.06 -2.00
N ARG A 131 0.83 -13.60 -3.23
CA ARG A 131 1.93 -13.38 -4.18
C ARG A 131 1.74 -12.11 -4.99
N TYR A 132 2.87 -11.53 -5.40
CA TYR A 132 2.88 -10.47 -6.40
C TYR A 132 2.60 -11.05 -7.78
N VAL A 133 1.64 -10.47 -8.50
CA VAL A 133 1.25 -10.87 -9.83
C VAL A 133 1.22 -9.65 -10.76
N SER A 134 1.49 -9.86 -12.04
CA SER A 134 1.20 -8.89 -13.10
C SER A 134 0.13 -9.48 -14.00
N ARG A 135 -0.98 -8.79 -14.13
CA ARG A 135 -2.18 -9.27 -14.82
C ARG A 135 -2.62 -8.27 -15.87
N ASP A 136 -3.06 -8.74 -17.01
CA ASP A 136 -3.79 -7.94 -18.00
C ASP A 136 -5.28 -7.82 -17.62
N PHE A 137 -6.09 -7.33 -18.55
CA PHE A 137 -7.53 -7.12 -18.34
C PHE A 137 -8.40 -8.26 -18.86
N GLU A 138 -7.82 -9.41 -19.28
CA GLU A 138 -8.60 -10.54 -19.74
C GLU A 138 -9.50 -11.08 -18.62
N GLY A 139 -10.80 -11.18 -18.91
CA GLY A 139 -11.80 -11.66 -17.95
C GLY A 139 -12.15 -10.68 -16.83
N ILE A 140 -11.51 -9.51 -16.74
CA ILE A 140 -11.82 -8.53 -15.68
C ILE A 140 -13.22 -7.96 -15.89
N VAL A 141 -14.11 -8.19 -14.90
CA VAL A 141 -15.49 -7.68 -14.87
C VAL A 141 -15.54 -6.26 -14.33
N GLY A 142 -14.73 -5.97 -13.33
CA GLY A 142 -14.68 -4.68 -12.66
C GLY A 142 -13.88 -4.75 -11.37
N TRP A 143 -14.02 -3.74 -10.54
CA TRP A 143 -13.34 -3.64 -9.26
C TRP A 143 -14.15 -2.82 -8.27
N PHE A 144 -13.82 -2.95 -7.00
CA PHE A 144 -14.38 -2.10 -5.96
C PHE A 144 -13.26 -1.47 -5.10
N TYR A 145 -13.61 -0.41 -4.40
CA TYR A 145 -12.75 0.28 -3.45
C TYR A 145 -13.33 0.23 -2.05
N TYR A 146 -12.47 -0.02 -1.08
CA TYR A 146 -12.82 0.18 0.33
C TYR A 146 -13.03 1.67 0.63
N PRO A 147 -13.80 2.03 1.69
CA PRO A 147 -14.06 3.42 2.04
C PRO A 147 -12.85 4.04 2.77
N VAL A 148 -11.74 4.14 2.06
CA VAL A 148 -10.50 4.79 2.53
C VAL A 148 -10.64 6.31 2.50
N ASP A 149 -9.89 6.98 3.34
CA ASP A 149 -9.76 8.43 3.34
C ASP A 149 -8.32 8.81 2.94
N ASP A 150 -8.11 8.91 1.64
CA ASP A 150 -6.85 9.37 1.05
C ASP A 150 -6.81 10.90 0.91
N THR A 151 -7.78 11.60 1.49
CA THR A 151 -7.69 13.05 1.59
C THR A 151 -6.33 13.36 2.20
N PRO A 152 -5.47 14.16 1.54
CA PRO A 152 -4.26 14.65 2.20
C PRO A 152 -4.74 15.21 3.53
N ALA A 153 -4.25 14.63 4.63
CA ALA A 153 -4.64 15.11 5.92
C ALA A 153 -4.45 16.63 5.85
N SER A 154 -5.55 17.36 5.87
CA SER A 154 -5.54 18.79 6.20
C SER A 154 -5.29 18.86 7.71
N THR A 155 -4.30 18.14 8.17
CA THR A 155 -3.64 18.46 9.42
C THR A 155 -3.03 19.81 9.10
N PRO A 156 -3.40 20.87 9.82
CA PRO A 156 -2.46 21.96 9.89
C PRO A 156 -1.14 21.24 10.21
N VAL A 157 -0.13 21.52 9.43
CA VAL A 157 1.24 21.21 9.77
C VAL A 157 1.51 22.04 11.02
N THR A 158 0.92 21.66 12.13
CA THR A 158 1.56 21.84 13.41
C THR A 158 2.71 20.85 13.34
N THR A 159 3.74 21.25 12.61
CA THR A 159 5.08 20.77 12.85
C THR A 159 5.37 21.21 14.27
N ASP A 160 4.90 20.41 15.21
CA ASP A 160 5.41 20.47 16.56
C ASP A 160 6.81 19.90 16.45
N VAL A 161 7.70 20.79 15.96
CA VAL A 161 9.12 20.49 15.80
C VAL A 161 9.68 20.36 17.19
N GLN A 162 10.00 19.14 17.55
CA GLN A 162 10.58 18.84 18.85
C GLN A 162 12.08 19.06 18.78
N SER A 163 12.59 19.95 19.62
CA SER A 163 14.02 20.14 19.77
C SER A 163 14.62 19.00 20.60
N LEU A 164 15.74 18.49 20.15
CA LEU A 164 16.52 17.52 20.89
C LEU A 164 17.26 18.24 22.05
N ASP A 165 17.44 17.53 23.15
CA ASP A 165 18.23 17.97 24.29
C ASP A 165 19.71 18.23 23.93
N ARG A 166 20.20 17.53 22.91
CA ARG A 166 21.52 17.72 22.31
C ARG A 166 21.52 17.27 20.84
N PRO A 167 22.45 17.82 20.04
CA PRO A 167 22.59 17.41 18.64
C PRO A 167 22.89 15.91 18.48
N ARG A 168 22.40 15.34 17.39
CA ARG A 168 22.70 13.97 16.97
C ARG A 168 23.32 13.98 15.59
N VAL A 169 24.09 12.94 15.29
CA VAL A 169 24.61 12.65 13.96
C VAL A 169 23.72 11.58 13.32
N PHE A 170 23.27 11.82 12.12
CA PHE A 170 22.57 10.82 11.32
C PHE A 170 23.50 10.29 10.24
N THR A 171 23.63 8.96 10.13
CA THR A 171 24.38 8.27 9.08
C THR A 171 23.39 7.65 8.10
N VAL A 172 23.43 8.05 6.85
CA VAL A 172 22.53 7.59 5.79
C VAL A 172 22.84 6.13 5.41
N LYS A 173 21.78 5.31 5.25
CA LYS A 173 21.90 3.86 4.90
C LYS A 173 21.19 3.50 3.60
N VAL A 174 20.70 4.49 2.87
CA VAL A 174 20.05 4.29 1.57
C VAL A 174 20.75 5.12 0.50
N PRO A 175 20.77 4.65 -0.76
CA PRO A 175 21.26 5.45 -1.86
C PRO A 175 20.38 6.70 -2.05
N ASN A 176 20.96 7.89 -2.12
CA ASN A 176 20.29 9.12 -2.51
C ASN A 176 19.09 9.51 -1.63
N LEU A 177 19.35 9.87 -0.38
CA LEU A 177 18.33 10.36 0.56
C LEU A 177 18.07 11.86 0.34
N ASN A 178 16.84 12.22 -0.06
CA ASN A 178 16.46 13.58 -0.39
C ASN A 178 16.44 14.53 0.83
N VAL A 179 16.99 15.72 0.65
CA VAL A 179 16.86 16.87 1.55
C VAL A 179 15.78 17.79 1.00
N ARG A 180 14.82 18.19 1.83
CA ARG A 180 13.65 18.94 1.40
C ARG A 180 13.48 20.27 2.12
N SER A 181 12.77 21.19 1.50
CA SER A 181 12.44 22.52 2.05
C SER A 181 11.36 22.47 3.16
N ALA A 182 10.57 21.38 3.21
CA ALA A 182 9.54 21.16 4.23
C ALA A 182 9.40 19.65 4.54
N PRO A 183 8.79 19.24 5.67
CA PRO A 183 8.61 17.82 6.03
C PRO A 183 7.44 17.19 5.26
N SER A 184 7.59 17.10 3.95
CA SER A 184 6.62 16.53 3.01
C SER A 184 7.33 15.92 1.81
N LEU A 185 6.81 14.79 1.29
CA LEU A 185 7.29 14.20 0.04
C LEU A 185 7.01 15.09 -1.19
N ASP A 186 6.03 15.98 -1.10
CA ASP A 186 5.70 16.95 -2.15
C ASP A 186 6.54 18.22 -2.08
N ALA A 187 7.32 18.42 -1.00
CA ALA A 187 8.18 19.58 -0.86
C ALA A 187 9.37 19.51 -1.82
N GLU A 188 9.85 20.68 -2.21
CA GLU A 188 11.00 20.82 -3.08
C GLU A 188 12.22 20.04 -2.56
N VAL A 189 12.84 19.24 -3.42
CA VAL A 189 14.13 18.60 -3.14
C VAL A 189 15.23 19.61 -3.40
N VAL A 190 15.93 20.02 -2.34
CA VAL A 190 16.95 21.08 -2.39
C VAL A 190 18.38 20.52 -2.38
N ALA A 191 18.56 19.28 -1.98
CA ALA A 191 19.82 18.54 -1.99
C ALA A 191 19.54 17.04 -1.79
N SER A 192 20.59 16.23 -1.76
CA SER A 192 20.52 14.81 -1.37
C SER A 192 21.79 14.41 -0.61
N TYR A 193 21.70 13.33 0.14
CA TYR A 193 22.82 12.64 0.77
C TYR A 193 22.97 11.25 0.15
N ASP A 194 24.21 10.84 -0.09
CA ASP A 194 24.52 9.49 -0.52
C ASP A 194 24.67 8.54 0.66
N GLU A 195 24.69 7.24 0.38
CA GLU A 195 24.88 6.21 1.41
C GLU A 195 26.21 6.41 2.15
N ASN A 196 26.16 6.29 3.47
CA ASN A 196 27.23 6.51 4.45
C ASN A 196 27.66 7.98 4.65
N GLU A 197 27.01 8.95 4.04
CA GLU A 197 27.18 10.35 4.42
C GLU A 197 26.58 10.60 5.79
N GLU A 198 27.16 11.60 6.50
CA GLU A 198 26.73 12.00 7.84
C GLU A 198 26.39 13.49 7.90
N PHE A 199 25.36 13.80 8.69
CA PHE A 199 25.02 15.18 9.00
C PHE A 199 24.47 15.32 10.42
N ASN A 200 24.64 16.50 11.00
CA ASN A 200 24.12 16.81 12.33
C ASN A 200 22.69 17.32 12.24
N TYR A 201 21.85 16.91 13.18
CA TYR A 201 20.50 17.45 13.33
C TYR A 201 20.17 17.75 14.79
N THR A 202 19.24 18.68 14.98
CA THR A 202 18.90 19.21 16.30
C THR A 202 17.42 19.07 16.64
N GLU A 203 16.62 18.66 15.67
CA GLU A 203 15.17 18.63 15.81
C GLU A 203 14.57 17.50 14.98
N TYR A 204 13.36 17.11 15.34
CA TYR A 204 12.55 16.15 14.58
C TYR A 204 11.08 16.51 14.66
N CYS A 205 10.29 15.99 13.72
CA CYS A 205 8.83 16.06 13.71
C CYS A 205 8.24 14.84 13.02
N TYR A 206 6.96 14.64 13.23
CA TYR A 206 6.20 13.60 12.51
C TYR A 206 5.24 14.27 11.54
N ALA A 207 5.34 13.94 10.26
CA ALA A 207 4.46 14.47 9.22
C ALA A 207 4.30 13.48 8.06
N ASN A 208 3.10 13.38 7.51
CA ASN A 208 2.80 12.61 6.30
C ASN A 208 3.29 11.15 6.34
N GLY A 209 3.20 10.50 7.51
CA GLY A 209 3.60 9.10 7.68
C GLY A 209 5.10 8.87 7.86
N TYR A 210 5.89 9.92 8.06
CA TYR A 210 7.35 9.85 8.25
C TYR A 210 7.78 10.54 9.54
N GLU A 211 8.87 10.05 10.11
CA GLU A 211 9.72 10.86 11.00
C GLU A 211 10.66 11.69 10.12
N TRP A 212 10.65 12.99 10.35
CA TRP A 212 11.52 13.96 9.70
C TRP A 212 12.50 14.52 10.72
N ILE A 213 13.78 14.41 10.42
CA ILE A 213 14.82 15.09 11.18
C ILE A 213 15.19 16.40 10.48
N SER A 214 15.50 17.43 11.25
CA SER A 214 15.75 18.77 10.70
C SER A 214 16.98 19.44 11.30
N TYR A 215 17.55 20.29 10.48
CA TYR A 215 18.71 21.13 10.82
C TYR A 215 18.64 22.46 10.07
N VAL A 216 19.41 23.44 10.55
CA VAL A 216 19.62 24.71 9.84
C VAL A 216 20.87 24.58 8.99
N SER A 217 20.72 24.78 7.67
CA SER A 217 21.83 24.73 6.70
C SER A 217 22.76 25.93 6.82
N HIS A 218 23.89 25.88 6.14
CA HIS A 218 24.84 27.03 6.08
C HIS A 218 24.20 28.29 5.45
N SER A 219 23.14 28.15 4.65
CA SER A 219 22.39 29.29 4.11
C SER A 219 21.43 29.93 5.11
N GLY A 220 21.32 29.37 6.32
CA GLY A 220 20.39 29.82 7.36
C GLY A 220 18.98 29.26 7.20
N GLU A 221 18.73 28.45 6.18
CA GLU A 221 17.41 27.86 5.94
C GLU A 221 17.28 26.49 6.61
N ARG A 222 16.07 26.19 7.10
CA ARG A 222 15.75 24.89 7.66
C ARG A 222 15.61 23.85 6.54
N ARG A 223 16.16 22.68 6.81
CA ARG A 223 16.12 21.51 5.92
C ARG A 223 15.54 20.31 6.66
N TYR A 224 14.88 19.44 5.90
CA TYR A 224 14.20 18.26 6.40
C TYR A 224 14.63 17.01 5.63
N VAL A 225 14.89 15.94 6.36
CA VAL A 225 15.27 14.64 5.82
C VAL A 225 14.38 13.59 6.47
N ALA A 226 13.74 12.72 5.69
CA ALA A 226 12.99 11.61 6.23
C ALA A 226 13.97 10.60 6.86
N SER A 227 13.84 10.34 8.15
CA SER A 227 14.68 9.38 8.87
C SER A 227 14.08 7.99 8.91
N MET A 228 12.73 7.92 8.95
CA MET A 228 11.99 6.67 9.05
C MET A 228 10.60 6.80 8.40
N GLU A 229 10.15 5.75 7.75
CA GLU A 229 8.74 5.59 7.37
C GLU A 229 7.97 4.94 8.53
N LEU A 230 6.96 5.61 9.06
CA LEU A 230 6.24 5.16 10.26
C LEU A 230 5.40 3.90 10.02
N ALA A 231 4.84 3.75 8.82
CA ALA A 231 3.95 2.64 8.50
C ALA A 231 4.69 1.29 8.41
N SER A 232 5.90 1.30 7.82
CA SER A 232 6.72 0.10 7.64
C SER A 232 7.75 -0.08 8.76
N GLY A 233 8.06 0.98 9.53
CA GLY A 233 9.19 1.03 10.44
C GLY A 233 10.54 1.00 9.71
N THR A 234 10.56 1.36 8.42
CA THR A 234 11.79 1.37 7.62
C THR A 234 12.65 2.57 7.96
N ASP A 235 13.81 2.32 8.57
CA ASP A 235 14.83 3.34 8.82
C ASP A 235 15.63 3.63 7.56
N TYR A 236 15.85 4.91 7.25
CA TYR A 236 16.71 5.36 6.16
C TYR A 236 18.15 5.63 6.60
N GLY A 237 18.42 5.48 7.88
CA GLY A 237 19.74 5.63 8.46
C GLY A 237 19.79 5.23 9.93
N THR A 238 20.93 5.49 10.53
CA THR A 238 21.17 5.29 11.99
C THR A 238 21.62 6.58 12.62
N TRP A 239 21.39 6.73 13.90
CA TRP A 239 21.84 7.93 14.61
C TRP A 239 22.70 7.61 15.84
N ARG A 240 23.54 8.55 16.21
CA ARG A 240 24.34 8.54 17.44
C ARG A 240 24.38 9.93 18.06
N TYR A 241 24.72 10.03 19.30
CA TYR A 241 25.00 11.33 19.90
C TYR A 241 26.29 11.93 19.33
N LEU A 242 26.30 13.28 19.22
CA LEU A 242 27.45 14.05 18.83
C LEU A 242 28.46 14.10 19.97
#